data_ea975f663a42e0587dfd5b15d7b665c0
#
_entry.id   ea975f663a42e0587dfd5b15d7b665c0
#
_cell.length_a   1.000
_cell.length_b   1.000
_cell.length_c   1.000
_cell.angle_alpha   90.00
_cell.angle_beta   90.00
_cell.angle_gamma   90.00
#
_symmetry.space_group_name_H-M   'P 1'
#
loop_
_entity.id
_entity.type
_entity.pdbx_description
1 polymer ?
#
loop_
_entity_poly.entity_id
_entity_poly.type
_entity_poly.pdbx_seq_one_letter_code
_entity_poly.pdbx_strand_id
1 'polypeptide(L)'
;MIKVGIIGAGRIGHVHGESISKFVKNATVKAIADPFMNEKIEAWAKSIGVETITKDYHDILSDPEIEAVLICASTDQHAPVSIEALRAGKHVFCEKPIDHDVEKIKEVLAVVKETGKKYQVGFNRRFDHNFRAIHEAVKAGKVGKQQIIKITSRDPEPPPISYVKVSGGIFMDMTIHDFDMVRYLSGSEVEEVFAVGSVTVDPEIGKAGDVDTAVITLKLVNGATAVIDNCRAACYGYDQRAEVFGTKGAIAISNDSDSNAVFSGKDGVIAEKPMFFFLERYMAAYAREIDEFVEAIVNNTETPVNANDGLQPVLIGLAAKKSCEEGRPVTLAEIKKAYNL
;
A
#
# COMPACT_ATOMS: atom_id res chain seq x y z
N MET A 1 -24.47 -6.37 8.95
CA MET A 1 -23.67 -6.47 7.72
C MET A 1 -23.48 -5.04 7.25
N ILE A 2 -22.24 -4.59 7.15
CA ILE A 2 -21.88 -3.21 6.72
C ILE A 2 -22.18 -3.04 5.24
N LYS A 3 -22.97 -2.03 4.88
CA LYS A 3 -23.20 -1.66 3.48
C LYS A 3 -22.11 -0.70 3.04
N VAL A 4 -21.42 -1.06 1.97
CA VAL A 4 -20.24 -0.36 1.46
C VAL A 4 -20.53 0.27 0.10
N GLY A 5 -20.02 1.50 -0.11
CA GLY A 5 -19.94 2.13 -1.42
C GLY A 5 -18.51 2.08 -1.94
N ILE A 6 -18.30 1.79 -3.23
CA ILE A 6 -16.99 1.85 -3.89
C ILE A 6 -16.95 3.08 -4.79
N ILE A 7 -15.95 3.93 -4.61
CA ILE A 7 -15.71 5.14 -5.39
C ILE A 7 -14.46 4.92 -6.24
N GLY A 8 -14.65 4.76 -7.55
CA GLY A 8 -13.63 4.35 -8.50
C GLY A 8 -13.73 2.87 -8.86
N ALA A 9 -14.13 2.58 -10.10
CA ALA A 9 -14.28 1.23 -10.65
C ALA A 9 -13.10 0.86 -11.58
N GLY A 10 -11.91 1.34 -11.26
CA GLY A 10 -10.66 0.93 -11.88
C GLY A 10 -10.20 -0.45 -11.45
N ARG A 11 -8.95 -0.80 -11.77
CA ARG A 11 -8.36 -2.12 -11.44
C ARG A 11 -8.52 -2.51 -9.97
N ILE A 12 -8.19 -1.58 -9.05
CA ILE A 12 -8.23 -1.87 -7.62
C ILE A 12 -9.66 -1.88 -7.08
N GLY A 13 -10.55 -1.05 -7.61
CA GLY A 13 -11.99 -1.09 -7.28
C GLY A 13 -12.61 -2.44 -7.62
N HIS A 14 -12.22 -3.05 -8.75
CA HIS A 14 -12.63 -4.42 -9.09
C HIS A 14 -12.12 -5.44 -8.07
N VAL A 15 -10.84 -5.35 -7.67
CA VAL A 15 -10.25 -6.26 -6.67
C VAL A 15 -11.02 -6.18 -5.35
N HIS A 16 -11.30 -4.98 -4.87
CA HIS A 16 -12.04 -4.81 -3.62
C HIS A 16 -13.51 -5.24 -3.73
N GLY A 17 -14.18 -4.91 -4.82
CA GLY A 17 -15.56 -5.35 -5.05
C GLY A 17 -15.71 -6.88 -5.06
N GLU A 18 -14.79 -7.56 -5.74
CA GLU A 18 -14.76 -9.02 -5.75
C GLU A 18 -14.35 -9.61 -4.39
N SER A 19 -13.42 -8.98 -3.70
CA SER A 19 -12.99 -9.41 -2.36
C SER A 19 -14.15 -9.35 -1.37
N ILE A 20 -14.93 -8.27 -1.38
CA ILE A 20 -16.12 -8.13 -0.53
C ILE A 20 -17.16 -9.18 -0.89
N SER A 21 -17.47 -9.30 -2.17
CA SER A 21 -18.52 -10.23 -2.64
C SER A 21 -18.22 -11.71 -2.34
N LYS A 22 -16.93 -12.10 -2.36
CA LYS A 22 -16.54 -13.52 -2.26
C LYS A 22 -16.00 -13.94 -0.90
N PHE A 23 -15.36 -13.03 -0.15
CA PHE A 23 -14.55 -13.40 1.00
C PHE A 23 -14.86 -12.64 2.29
N VAL A 24 -15.45 -11.43 2.24
CA VAL A 24 -15.76 -10.64 3.43
C VAL A 24 -17.19 -10.94 3.91
N LYS A 25 -17.31 -11.54 5.08
CA LYS A 25 -18.61 -12.04 5.57
C LYS A 25 -19.55 -10.95 6.10
N ASN A 26 -18.99 -9.90 6.69
CA ASN A 26 -19.76 -8.88 7.41
C ASN A 26 -19.98 -7.59 6.60
N ALA A 27 -19.75 -7.63 5.29
CA ALA A 27 -19.97 -6.50 4.39
C ALA A 27 -20.64 -6.91 3.08
N THR A 28 -21.26 -5.94 2.43
CA THR A 28 -21.80 -6.08 1.07
C THR A 28 -21.59 -4.77 0.31
N VAL A 29 -21.31 -4.87 -1.00
CA VAL A 29 -21.23 -3.70 -1.86
C VAL A 29 -22.66 -3.31 -2.27
N LYS A 30 -23.12 -2.15 -1.79
CA LYS A 30 -24.44 -1.61 -2.15
C LYS A 30 -24.39 -0.75 -3.40
N ALA A 31 -23.31 0.05 -3.54
CA ALA A 31 -23.19 1.01 -4.63
C ALA A 31 -21.78 1.10 -5.18
N ILE A 32 -21.67 1.40 -6.48
CA ILE A 32 -20.41 1.72 -7.16
C ILE A 32 -20.58 3.01 -7.94
N ALA A 33 -19.64 3.94 -7.76
CA ALA A 33 -19.56 5.19 -8.50
C ALA A 33 -18.26 5.28 -9.31
N ASP A 34 -18.36 5.65 -10.59
CA ASP A 34 -17.20 5.95 -11.43
C ASP A 34 -17.60 6.96 -12.50
N PRO A 35 -16.91 8.11 -12.67
CA PRO A 35 -17.26 9.12 -13.70
C PRO A 35 -17.13 8.57 -15.13
N PHE A 36 -16.34 7.50 -15.32
CA PHE A 36 -16.16 6.82 -16.61
C PHE A 36 -17.00 5.54 -16.73
N MET A 37 -18.10 5.45 -15.97
CA MET A 37 -19.03 4.30 -16.01
C MET A 37 -19.40 3.95 -17.46
N ASN A 38 -19.30 2.64 -17.77
CA ASN A 38 -19.59 2.08 -19.09
C ASN A 38 -20.20 0.68 -18.95
N GLU A 39 -20.66 0.11 -20.06
CA GLU A 39 -21.35 -1.19 -20.11
C GLU A 39 -20.55 -2.34 -19.46
N LYS A 40 -19.20 -2.32 -19.57
CA LYS A 40 -18.35 -3.37 -18.97
C LYS A 40 -18.32 -3.25 -17.45
N ILE A 41 -18.16 -2.01 -16.94
CA ILE A 41 -18.17 -1.76 -15.50
C ILE A 41 -19.55 -2.08 -14.93
N GLU A 42 -20.63 -1.68 -15.60
CA GLU A 42 -22.00 -2.00 -15.18
C GLU A 42 -22.26 -3.51 -15.12
N ALA A 43 -21.84 -4.24 -16.18
CA ALA A 43 -22.01 -5.68 -16.22
C ALA A 43 -21.25 -6.38 -15.08
N TRP A 44 -20.01 -5.93 -14.80
CA TRP A 44 -19.24 -6.42 -13.66
C TRP A 44 -19.93 -6.11 -12.34
N ALA A 45 -20.34 -4.86 -12.10
CA ALA A 45 -21.01 -4.45 -10.88
C ALA A 45 -22.27 -5.30 -10.61
N LYS A 46 -23.09 -5.53 -11.65
CA LYS A 46 -24.26 -6.40 -11.57
C LYS A 46 -23.88 -7.85 -11.25
N SER A 47 -22.75 -8.34 -11.78
CA SER A 47 -22.30 -9.72 -11.54
C SER A 47 -21.92 -10.01 -10.09
N ILE A 48 -21.52 -8.98 -9.33
CA ILE A 48 -21.22 -9.05 -7.89
C ILE A 48 -22.38 -8.60 -6.99
N GLY A 49 -23.56 -8.39 -7.56
CA GLY A 49 -24.79 -8.11 -6.83
C GLY A 49 -24.99 -6.66 -6.40
N VAL A 50 -24.35 -5.70 -7.07
CA VAL A 50 -24.47 -4.27 -6.74
C VAL A 50 -25.83 -3.72 -7.18
N GLU A 51 -26.52 -3.04 -6.28
CA GLU A 51 -27.86 -2.47 -6.50
C GLU A 51 -27.79 -1.11 -7.22
N THR A 52 -26.88 -0.24 -6.78
CA THR A 52 -26.76 1.15 -7.28
C THR A 52 -25.48 1.35 -8.06
N ILE A 53 -25.61 1.76 -9.32
CA ILE A 53 -24.50 2.05 -10.22
C ILE A 53 -24.68 3.49 -10.73
N THR A 54 -23.69 4.36 -10.44
CA THR A 54 -23.79 5.80 -10.73
C THR A 54 -22.48 6.37 -11.28
N LYS A 55 -22.55 7.57 -11.84
CA LYS A 55 -21.37 8.34 -12.25
C LYS A 55 -20.93 9.34 -11.18
N ASP A 56 -21.81 9.64 -10.21
CA ASP A 56 -21.57 10.63 -9.18
C ASP A 56 -21.46 9.97 -7.80
N TYR A 57 -20.29 10.06 -7.17
CA TYR A 57 -20.07 9.49 -5.84
C TYR A 57 -20.89 10.17 -4.73
N HIS A 58 -21.43 11.37 -4.97
CA HIS A 58 -22.32 12.01 -4.01
C HIS A 58 -23.61 11.23 -3.80
N ASP A 59 -24.05 10.43 -4.77
CA ASP A 59 -25.16 9.48 -4.57
C ASP A 59 -24.83 8.44 -3.49
N ILE A 60 -23.55 8.01 -3.41
CA ILE A 60 -23.07 7.12 -2.35
C ILE A 60 -23.02 7.84 -1.00
N LEU A 61 -22.48 9.06 -0.97
CA LEU A 61 -22.33 9.81 0.27
C LEU A 61 -23.68 10.19 0.89
N SER A 62 -24.70 10.49 0.06
CA SER A 62 -26.05 10.86 0.49
C SER A 62 -26.93 9.67 0.90
N ASP A 63 -26.56 8.43 0.54
CA ASP A 63 -27.31 7.23 0.90
C ASP A 63 -27.13 6.90 2.40
N PRO A 64 -28.20 7.01 3.25
CA PRO A 64 -28.08 6.77 4.68
C PRO A 64 -27.84 5.30 5.03
N GLU A 65 -28.08 4.36 4.12
CA GLU A 65 -27.83 2.94 4.36
C GLU A 65 -26.36 2.55 4.14
N ILE A 66 -25.57 3.38 3.44
CA ILE A 66 -24.13 3.13 3.25
C ILE A 66 -23.39 3.63 4.49
N GLU A 67 -22.70 2.73 5.17
CA GLU A 67 -21.98 3.00 6.41
C GLU A 67 -20.50 3.31 6.19
N ALA A 68 -19.91 2.72 5.13
CA ALA A 68 -18.49 2.86 4.79
C ALA A 68 -18.28 3.05 3.29
N VAL A 69 -17.19 3.70 2.92
CA VAL A 69 -16.78 3.85 1.53
C VAL A 69 -15.35 3.36 1.33
N LEU A 70 -15.11 2.75 0.16
CA LEU A 70 -13.78 2.41 -0.34
C LEU A 70 -13.42 3.40 -1.45
N ILE A 71 -12.38 4.19 -1.25
CA ILE A 71 -11.90 5.18 -2.23
C ILE A 71 -10.78 4.52 -3.04
N CYS A 72 -11.11 4.18 -4.29
CA CYS A 72 -10.28 3.46 -5.25
C CYS A 72 -10.06 4.30 -6.52
N ALA A 73 -10.26 5.60 -6.43
CA ALA A 73 -10.13 6.59 -7.51
C ALA A 73 -8.64 6.89 -7.83
N SER A 74 -8.37 7.90 -8.64
CA SER A 74 -7.01 8.42 -8.83
C SER A 74 -6.52 9.15 -7.57
N THR A 75 -5.21 9.15 -7.35
CA THR A 75 -4.59 9.67 -6.12
C THR A 75 -4.98 11.10 -5.77
N ASP A 76 -5.16 11.95 -6.78
CA ASP A 76 -5.60 13.35 -6.61
C ASP A 76 -7.03 13.49 -6.03
N GLN A 77 -7.83 12.41 -6.09
CA GLN A 77 -9.18 12.35 -5.54
C GLN A 77 -9.23 11.74 -4.12
N HIS A 78 -8.16 11.08 -3.67
CA HIS A 78 -8.17 10.36 -2.39
C HIS A 78 -8.46 11.29 -1.20
N ALA A 79 -7.69 12.38 -1.02
CA ALA A 79 -7.87 13.31 0.09
C ALA A 79 -9.20 14.07 0.03
N PRO A 80 -9.59 14.74 -1.08
CA PRO A 80 -10.87 15.47 -1.11
C PRO A 80 -12.08 14.58 -0.89
N VAL A 81 -12.15 13.41 -1.54
CA VAL A 81 -13.27 12.46 -1.35
C VAL A 81 -13.28 11.89 0.06
N SER A 82 -12.11 11.63 0.67
CA SER A 82 -12.02 11.21 2.08
C SER A 82 -12.63 12.21 3.02
N ILE A 83 -12.33 13.50 2.84
CA ILE A 83 -12.85 14.59 3.67
C ILE A 83 -14.37 14.67 3.56
N GLU A 84 -14.91 14.65 2.34
CA GLU A 84 -16.35 14.68 2.11
C GLU A 84 -17.06 13.47 2.70
N ALA A 85 -16.52 12.27 2.50
CA ALA A 85 -17.07 11.03 3.02
C ALA A 85 -17.11 11.00 4.56
N LEU A 86 -16.00 11.41 5.21
CA LEU A 86 -15.94 11.53 6.67
C LEU A 86 -16.98 12.50 7.23
N ARG A 87 -17.13 13.68 6.60
CA ARG A 87 -18.12 14.70 6.96
C ARG A 87 -19.55 14.26 6.70
N ALA A 88 -19.77 13.42 5.66
CA ALA A 88 -21.04 12.75 5.41
C ALA A 88 -21.33 11.60 6.42
N GLY A 89 -20.46 11.39 7.40
CA GLY A 89 -20.63 10.39 8.45
C GLY A 89 -20.24 8.97 8.05
N LYS A 90 -19.52 8.78 6.93
CA LYS A 90 -19.07 7.47 6.48
C LYS A 90 -17.73 7.09 7.11
N HIS A 91 -17.53 5.80 7.39
CA HIS A 91 -16.20 5.24 7.61
C HIS A 91 -15.47 5.15 6.27
N VAL A 92 -14.15 5.31 6.25
CA VAL A 92 -13.38 5.41 5.01
C VAL A 92 -12.25 4.38 4.99
N PHE A 93 -12.22 3.58 3.94
CA PHE A 93 -11.02 2.93 3.45
C PHE A 93 -10.52 3.72 2.24
N CYS A 94 -9.26 4.10 2.25
CA CYS A 94 -8.64 4.86 1.16
C CYS A 94 -7.42 4.13 0.63
N GLU A 95 -7.34 3.91 -0.67
CA GLU A 95 -6.13 3.40 -1.29
C GLU A 95 -4.94 4.34 -1.05
N LYS A 96 -3.76 3.76 -1.08
CA LYS A 96 -2.50 4.50 -0.90
C LYS A 96 -2.10 5.25 -2.19
N PRO A 97 -1.37 6.37 -2.05
CA PRO A 97 -1.22 7.21 -0.87
C PRO A 97 -2.50 8.01 -0.60
N ILE A 98 -2.66 8.55 0.61
CA ILE A 98 -3.78 9.46 0.91
C ILE A 98 -3.73 10.68 -0.03
N ASP A 99 -2.55 11.25 -0.20
CA ASP A 99 -2.19 12.26 -1.20
C ASP A 99 -0.67 12.34 -1.29
N HIS A 100 -0.13 12.97 -2.34
CA HIS A 100 1.29 13.32 -2.41
C HIS A 100 1.61 14.60 -1.63
N ASP A 101 0.61 15.45 -1.38
CA ASP A 101 0.71 16.70 -0.64
C ASP A 101 0.45 16.46 0.87
N VAL A 102 1.48 16.72 1.68
CA VAL A 102 1.41 16.54 3.14
C VAL A 102 0.35 17.45 3.77
N GLU A 103 0.12 18.67 3.25
CA GLU A 103 -0.91 19.56 3.82
C GLU A 103 -2.31 18.98 3.64
N LYS A 104 -2.61 18.38 2.49
CA LYS A 104 -3.88 17.67 2.27
C LYS A 104 -4.03 16.44 3.18
N ILE A 105 -2.94 15.70 3.40
CA ILE A 105 -2.97 14.57 4.36
C ILE A 105 -3.28 15.08 5.76
N LYS A 106 -2.68 16.21 6.19
CA LYS A 106 -2.97 16.84 7.50
C LYS A 106 -4.44 17.23 7.62
N GLU A 107 -5.05 17.73 6.55
CA GLU A 107 -6.50 18.02 6.53
C GLU A 107 -7.33 16.75 6.74
N VAL A 108 -6.98 15.65 6.05
CA VAL A 108 -7.66 14.35 6.27
C VAL A 108 -7.51 13.90 7.72
N LEU A 109 -6.29 13.95 8.31
CA LEU A 109 -6.06 13.59 9.71
C LEU A 109 -6.92 14.44 10.67
N ALA A 110 -7.03 15.74 10.41
CA ALA A 110 -7.85 16.65 11.21
C ALA A 110 -9.33 16.25 11.15
N VAL A 111 -9.87 15.93 9.96
CA VAL A 111 -11.27 15.53 9.78
C VAL A 111 -11.54 14.13 10.36
N VAL A 112 -10.60 13.20 10.28
CA VAL A 112 -10.70 11.89 10.98
C VAL A 112 -10.87 12.11 12.48
N LYS A 113 -10.06 13.00 13.06
CA LYS A 113 -10.15 13.35 14.49
C LYS A 113 -11.47 14.07 14.83
N GLU A 114 -11.91 14.99 13.98
CA GLU A 114 -13.14 15.76 14.13
C GLU A 114 -14.37 14.84 14.15
N THR A 115 -14.44 13.91 13.19
CA THR A 115 -15.62 13.05 12.99
C THR A 115 -15.62 11.80 13.84
N GLY A 116 -14.48 11.35 14.33
CA GLY A 116 -14.33 10.09 15.05
C GLY A 116 -14.60 8.84 14.20
N LYS A 117 -14.72 8.98 12.88
CA LYS A 117 -14.96 7.85 11.98
C LYS A 117 -13.69 7.03 11.78
N LYS A 118 -13.87 5.75 11.52
CA LYS A 118 -12.77 4.86 11.22
C LYS A 118 -12.19 5.23 9.86
N TYR A 119 -10.87 5.28 9.79
CA TYR A 119 -10.12 5.53 8.56
C TYR A 119 -9.00 4.49 8.42
N GLN A 120 -8.97 3.80 7.29
CA GLN A 120 -7.92 2.82 6.99
C GLN A 120 -7.26 3.15 5.64
N VAL A 121 -5.95 2.99 5.58
CA VAL A 121 -5.17 3.16 4.34
C VAL A 121 -4.82 1.81 3.74
N GLY A 122 -4.92 1.68 2.42
CA GLY A 122 -4.71 0.45 1.66
C GLY A 122 -3.24 0.03 1.55
N PHE A 123 -2.55 -0.17 2.67
CA PHE A 123 -1.23 -0.81 2.70
C PHE A 123 -1.41 -2.33 2.84
N ASN A 124 -1.84 -2.94 1.75
CA ASN A 124 -2.22 -4.34 1.64
C ASN A 124 -1.15 -5.34 2.13
N ARG A 125 0.14 -4.99 2.02
CA ARG A 125 1.25 -5.89 2.43
C ARG A 125 1.24 -6.20 3.93
N ARG A 126 0.66 -5.35 4.80
CA ARG A 126 0.49 -5.65 6.24
C ARG A 126 -0.45 -6.84 6.50
N PHE A 127 -1.29 -7.16 5.52
CA PHE A 127 -2.28 -8.25 5.58
C PHE A 127 -1.82 -9.50 4.83
N ASP A 128 -0.66 -9.44 4.19
CA ASP A 128 -0.05 -10.58 3.54
C ASP A 128 0.48 -11.60 4.57
N HIS A 129 0.26 -12.88 4.31
CA HIS A 129 0.58 -13.96 5.24
C HIS A 129 2.08 -14.05 5.55
N ASN A 130 2.95 -13.78 4.58
CA ASN A 130 4.39 -13.85 4.73
C ASN A 130 4.95 -12.66 5.54
N PHE A 131 4.61 -11.42 5.17
CA PHE A 131 5.03 -10.24 5.93
C PHE A 131 4.47 -10.25 7.35
N ARG A 132 3.23 -10.71 7.52
CA ARG A 132 2.60 -10.85 8.84
C ARG A 132 3.33 -11.89 9.72
N ALA A 133 3.81 -12.99 9.14
CA ALA A 133 4.58 -13.98 9.88
C ALA A 133 5.89 -13.39 10.45
N ILE A 134 6.58 -12.52 9.68
CA ILE A 134 7.75 -11.79 10.21
C ILE A 134 7.32 -10.87 11.35
N HIS A 135 6.28 -10.04 11.13
CA HIS A 135 5.80 -9.09 12.14
C HIS A 135 5.47 -9.80 13.47
N GLU A 136 4.70 -10.88 13.43
CA GLU A 136 4.32 -11.63 14.62
C GLU A 136 5.54 -12.26 15.33
N ALA A 137 6.52 -12.76 14.59
CA ALA A 137 7.74 -13.32 15.16
C ALA A 137 8.60 -12.23 15.84
N VAL A 138 8.69 -11.06 15.23
CA VAL A 138 9.40 -9.90 15.80
C VAL A 138 8.68 -9.41 17.06
N LYS A 139 7.36 -9.23 17.00
CA LYS A 139 6.52 -8.82 18.13
C LYS A 139 6.60 -9.80 19.30
N ALA A 140 6.69 -11.08 19.01
CA ALA A 140 6.89 -12.13 20.03
C ALA A 140 8.33 -12.19 20.57
N GLY A 141 9.25 -11.31 20.15
CA GLY A 141 10.63 -11.24 20.60
C GLY A 141 11.52 -12.39 20.13
N LYS A 142 11.10 -13.16 19.12
CA LYS A 142 11.86 -14.36 18.65
C LYS A 142 13.20 -13.98 18.05
N VAL A 143 13.32 -12.83 17.38
CA VAL A 143 14.59 -12.35 16.80
C VAL A 143 15.47 -11.62 17.82
N GLY A 144 14.94 -11.28 18.99
CA GLY A 144 15.63 -10.47 20.01
C GLY A 144 15.68 -8.99 19.61
N LYS A 145 16.77 -8.28 20.00
CA LYS A 145 16.98 -6.89 19.56
C LYS A 145 17.29 -6.89 18.06
N GLN A 146 16.50 -6.18 17.30
CA GLN A 146 16.67 -6.04 15.86
C GLN A 146 17.96 -5.30 15.53
N GLN A 147 18.63 -5.72 14.47
CA GLN A 147 19.89 -5.14 14.01
C GLN A 147 19.80 -4.70 12.55
N ILE A 148 19.31 -5.58 11.67
CA ILE A 148 19.19 -5.29 10.23
C ILE A 148 17.84 -5.78 9.73
N ILE A 149 17.16 -4.92 8.95
CA ILE A 149 15.97 -5.24 8.17
C ILE A 149 16.35 -5.13 6.69
N LYS A 150 16.02 -6.13 5.87
CA LYS A 150 16.21 -6.08 4.43
C LYS A 150 14.87 -6.27 3.73
N ILE A 151 14.62 -5.45 2.71
CA ILE A 151 13.46 -5.59 1.83
C ILE A 151 13.97 -5.55 0.38
N THR A 152 13.58 -6.54 -0.39
CA THR A 152 13.72 -6.56 -1.84
C THR A 152 12.34 -6.43 -2.44
N SER A 153 12.13 -5.44 -3.29
CA SER A 153 10.87 -5.22 -4.00
C SER A 153 11.15 -4.86 -5.44
N ARG A 154 10.83 -5.77 -6.37
CA ARG A 154 11.11 -5.60 -7.80
C ARG A 154 9.89 -5.99 -8.62
N ASP A 155 9.47 -5.08 -9.49
CA ASP A 155 8.36 -5.32 -10.42
C ASP A 155 8.84 -6.16 -11.62
N PRO A 156 7.97 -6.96 -12.24
CA PRO A 156 8.35 -7.75 -13.42
C PRO A 156 8.60 -6.85 -14.64
N GLU A 157 7.87 -5.75 -14.77
CA GLU A 157 7.91 -4.82 -15.89
C GLU A 157 7.68 -3.38 -15.40
N PRO A 158 8.29 -2.36 -16.04
CA PRO A 158 8.07 -0.96 -15.69
C PRO A 158 6.64 -0.53 -16.07
N PRO A 159 6.05 0.42 -15.33
CA PRO A 159 4.75 0.98 -15.68
C PRO A 159 4.85 1.87 -16.95
N PRO A 160 3.72 2.11 -17.64
CA PRO A 160 3.69 3.04 -18.77
C PRO A 160 4.19 4.44 -18.37
N ILE A 161 4.90 5.12 -19.27
CA ILE A 161 5.47 6.47 -19.01
C ILE A 161 4.40 7.51 -18.64
N SER A 162 3.19 7.37 -19.21
CA SER A 162 2.05 8.21 -18.82
C SER A 162 1.71 8.11 -17.33
N TYR A 163 1.87 6.92 -16.74
CA TYR A 163 1.66 6.69 -15.32
C TYR A 163 2.85 7.21 -14.49
N VAL A 164 4.10 6.98 -14.93
CA VAL A 164 5.30 7.49 -14.24
C VAL A 164 5.19 9.01 -13.97
N LYS A 165 4.70 9.77 -14.95
CA LYS A 165 4.57 11.24 -14.86
C LYS A 165 3.61 11.73 -13.78
N VAL A 166 2.67 10.90 -13.33
CA VAL A 166 1.62 11.28 -12.36
C VAL A 166 1.68 10.48 -11.05
N SER A 167 2.49 9.43 -11.00
CA SER A 167 2.57 8.51 -9.86
C SER A 167 3.31 9.06 -8.64
N GLY A 168 4.02 10.19 -8.78
CA GLY A 168 4.93 10.72 -7.77
C GLY A 168 6.34 10.10 -7.77
N GLY A 169 6.64 9.25 -8.77
CA GLY A 169 7.93 8.58 -8.94
C GLY A 169 8.08 7.32 -8.07
N ILE A 170 9.23 6.65 -8.21
CA ILE A 170 9.48 5.35 -7.57
C ILE A 170 9.27 5.40 -6.05
N PHE A 171 9.70 6.48 -5.37
CA PHE A 171 9.62 6.58 -3.92
C PHE A 171 8.19 6.73 -3.40
N MET A 172 7.28 7.36 -4.16
CA MET A 172 5.88 7.60 -3.77
C MET A 172 4.90 6.55 -4.30
N ASP A 173 5.29 5.81 -5.33
CA ASP A 173 4.45 4.79 -5.95
C ASP A 173 4.83 3.37 -5.50
N MET A 174 6.09 2.98 -5.68
CA MET A 174 6.60 1.63 -5.41
C MET A 174 7.17 1.52 -3.99
N THR A 175 8.19 2.31 -3.68
CA THR A 175 8.93 2.23 -2.40
C THR A 175 8.07 2.61 -1.20
N ILE A 176 6.98 3.36 -1.39
CA ILE A 176 6.06 3.74 -0.32
C ILE A 176 5.55 2.51 0.46
N HIS A 177 5.33 1.39 -0.23
CA HIS A 177 4.98 0.12 0.39
C HIS A 177 6.11 -0.44 1.26
N ASP A 178 7.35 -0.28 0.83
CA ASP A 178 8.51 -0.78 1.55
C ASP A 178 8.83 0.10 2.76
N PHE A 179 8.60 1.41 2.68
CA PHE A 179 8.69 2.33 3.81
C PHE A 179 7.67 1.96 4.90
N ASP A 180 6.45 1.64 4.51
CA ASP A 180 5.44 1.12 5.44
C ASP A 180 5.86 -0.22 6.03
N MET A 181 6.39 -1.12 5.21
CA MET A 181 6.86 -2.44 5.69
C MET A 181 8.02 -2.33 6.66
N VAL A 182 8.99 -1.44 6.45
CA VAL A 182 10.07 -1.23 7.44
C VAL A 182 9.48 -0.84 8.81
N ARG A 183 8.51 0.09 8.84
CA ARG A 183 7.83 0.48 10.09
C ARG A 183 7.06 -0.69 10.70
N TYR A 184 6.30 -1.41 9.90
CA TYR A 184 5.49 -2.54 10.34
C TYR A 184 6.31 -3.69 10.88
N LEU A 185 7.35 -4.11 10.17
CA LEU A 185 8.21 -5.24 10.55
C LEU A 185 9.09 -4.91 11.76
N SER A 186 9.57 -3.67 11.86
CA SER A 186 10.44 -3.26 12.96
C SER A 186 9.68 -2.82 14.21
N GLY A 187 8.43 -2.36 14.06
CA GLY A 187 7.71 -1.67 15.12
C GLY A 187 8.37 -0.35 15.54
N SER A 188 9.17 0.28 14.67
CA SER A 188 9.95 1.49 14.93
C SER A 188 9.79 2.53 13.83
N GLU A 189 9.89 3.80 14.20
CA GLU A 189 9.90 4.89 13.24
C GLU A 189 11.29 5.06 12.59
N VAL A 190 11.30 5.68 11.40
CA VAL A 190 12.51 6.05 10.68
C VAL A 190 13.03 7.38 11.20
N GLU A 191 14.33 7.46 11.43
CA GLU A 191 15.03 8.67 11.87
C GLU A 191 15.68 9.40 10.68
N GLU A 192 16.35 8.64 9.80
CA GLU A 192 17.16 9.19 8.69
C GLU A 192 17.12 8.26 7.48
N VAL A 193 17.20 8.85 6.30
CA VAL A 193 17.14 8.18 4.99
C VAL A 193 18.35 8.58 4.15
N PHE A 194 19.02 7.59 3.54
CA PHE A 194 19.97 7.81 2.44
C PHE A 194 19.56 6.96 1.24
N ALA A 195 19.33 7.60 0.10
CA ALA A 195 18.86 6.96 -1.12
C ALA A 195 19.80 7.23 -2.30
N VAL A 196 20.06 6.18 -3.07
CA VAL A 196 20.74 6.26 -4.38
C VAL A 196 19.78 5.71 -5.42
N GLY A 197 19.50 6.50 -6.44
CA GLY A 197 18.66 6.12 -7.58
C GLY A 197 19.42 6.18 -8.90
N SER A 198 19.02 5.36 -9.85
CA SER A 198 19.59 5.31 -11.19
C SER A 198 18.54 4.96 -12.25
N VAL A 199 18.85 5.24 -13.51
CA VAL A 199 18.03 4.86 -14.67
C VAL A 199 18.80 3.78 -15.41
N THR A 200 18.42 2.53 -15.20
CA THR A 200 19.11 1.34 -15.73
C THR A 200 18.18 0.39 -16.49
N VAL A 201 16.86 0.65 -16.44
CA VAL A 201 15.82 -0.16 -17.10
C VAL A 201 15.32 0.53 -18.37
N ASP A 202 14.78 1.74 -18.24
CA ASP A 202 14.20 2.49 -19.37
C ASP A 202 14.61 3.97 -19.32
N PRO A 203 15.38 4.46 -20.32
CA PRO A 203 15.77 5.87 -20.41
C PRO A 203 14.61 6.86 -20.42
N GLU A 204 13.41 6.45 -20.85
CA GLU A 204 12.22 7.32 -20.87
C GLU A 204 11.74 7.64 -19.46
N ILE A 205 11.99 6.76 -18.48
CA ILE A 205 11.71 7.03 -17.05
C ILE A 205 12.60 8.19 -16.58
N GLY A 206 13.88 8.17 -16.93
CA GLY A 206 14.81 9.27 -16.64
C GLY A 206 14.38 10.59 -17.29
N LYS A 207 13.91 10.57 -18.55
CA LYS A 207 13.37 11.76 -19.22
C LYS A 207 12.08 12.29 -18.56
N ALA A 208 11.32 11.41 -17.90
CA ALA A 208 10.16 11.80 -17.12
C ALA A 208 10.52 12.38 -15.74
N GLY A 209 11.80 12.42 -15.36
CA GLY A 209 12.30 12.98 -14.10
C GLY A 209 12.26 11.99 -12.93
N ASP A 210 12.21 10.68 -13.20
CA ASP A 210 12.19 9.62 -12.19
C ASP A 210 13.40 8.67 -12.35
N VAL A 211 13.58 7.77 -11.41
CA VAL A 211 14.53 6.65 -11.46
C VAL A 211 13.77 5.33 -11.51
N ASP A 212 14.38 4.29 -12.05
CA ASP A 212 13.77 2.96 -12.15
C ASP A 212 14.42 1.90 -11.25
N THR A 213 15.55 2.24 -10.68
CA THR A 213 16.32 1.41 -9.76
C THR A 213 16.76 2.26 -8.58
N ALA A 214 16.56 1.77 -7.35
CA ALA A 214 16.97 2.49 -6.15
C ALA A 214 17.45 1.55 -5.05
N VAL A 215 18.46 2.01 -4.29
CA VAL A 215 18.88 1.40 -3.03
C VAL A 215 18.75 2.45 -1.94
N ILE A 216 18.03 2.11 -0.88
CA ILE A 216 17.72 3.02 0.21
C ILE A 216 18.21 2.42 1.53
N THR A 217 18.93 3.19 2.32
CA THR A 217 19.31 2.85 3.70
C THR A 217 18.53 3.74 4.64
N LEU A 218 17.94 3.12 5.68
CA LEU A 218 17.13 3.80 6.70
C LEU A 218 17.74 3.54 8.08
N LYS A 219 17.96 4.59 8.85
CA LYS A 219 18.29 4.50 10.27
C LYS A 219 17.00 4.58 11.08
N LEU A 220 16.79 3.65 11.99
CA LEU A 220 15.58 3.57 12.80
C LEU A 220 15.81 4.09 14.22
N VAL A 221 14.77 4.62 14.84
CA VAL A 221 14.79 5.17 16.19
C VAL A 221 15.21 4.12 17.23
N ASN A 222 14.87 2.84 17.02
CA ASN A 222 15.29 1.74 17.90
C ASN A 222 16.79 1.34 17.74
N GLY A 223 17.51 2.02 16.82
CA GLY A 223 18.92 1.80 16.52
C GLY A 223 19.21 0.72 15.49
N ALA A 224 18.20 0.06 14.93
CA ALA A 224 18.37 -0.86 13.81
C ALA A 224 18.57 -0.09 12.49
N THR A 225 19.12 -0.76 11.49
CA THR A 225 19.27 -0.23 10.13
C THR A 225 18.41 -1.05 9.16
N ALA A 226 17.71 -0.39 8.24
CA ALA A 226 17.01 -1.07 7.16
C ALA A 226 17.65 -0.76 5.80
N VAL A 227 17.60 -1.73 4.90
CA VAL A 227 18.01 -1.60 3.50
C VAL A 227 16.86 -2.06 2.61
N ILE A 228 16.53 -1.23 1.62
CA ILE A 228 15.54 -1.54 0.60
C ILE A 228 16.27 -1.53 -0.75
N ASP A 229 16.06 -2.54 -1.57
CA ASP A 229 16.42 -2.53 -2.99
C ASP A 229 15.16 -2.60 -3.85
N ASN A 230 15.02 -1.64 -4.76
CA ASN A 230 13.91 -1.54 -5.70
C ASN A 230 14.40 -1.56 -7.14
N CYS A 231 13.66 -2.22 -8.02
CA CYS A 231 13.85 -2.14 -9.45
C CYS A 231 12.50 -2.33 -10.16
N ARG A 232 12.26 -1.53 -11.20
CA ARG A 232 11.02 -1.64 -11.99
C ARG A 232 11.06 -2.73 -13.07
N ALA A 233 12.09 -3.61 -13.05
CA ALA A 233 12.15 -4.75 -13.95
C ALA A 233 12.93 -5.93 -13.34
N ALA A 234 12.23 -7.05 -13.19
CA ALA A 234 12.81 -8.34 -12.79
C ALA A 234 12.29 -9.42 -13.74
N CYS A 235 13.13 -9.86 -14.68
CA CYS A 235 12.75 -10.80 -15.75
C CYS A 235 12.23 -12.16 -15.26
N TYR A 236 12.38 -12.47 -13.97
CA TYR A 236 11.93 -13.73 -13.36
C TYR A 236 10.60 -13.61 -12.61
N GLY A 237 9.98 -12.43 -12.54
CA GLY A 237 8.66 -12.23 -11.93
C GLY A 237 8.67 -11.20 -10.79
N TYR A 238 7.59 -11.14 -10.01
CA TYR A 238 7.37 -10.17 -8.94
C TYR A 238 8.16 -10.57 -7.69
N ASP A 239 9.31 -9.92 -7.46
CA ASP A 239 10.22 -10.27 -6.37
C ASP A 239 9.96 -9.43 -5.11
N GLN A 240 9.37 -10.07 -4.09
CA GLN A 240 8.91 -9.43 -2.86
C GLN A 240 9.42 -10.21 -1.65
N ARG A 241 10.60 -9.88 -1.15
CA ARG A 241 11.26 -10.58 -0.05
C ARG A 241 11.59 -9.66 1.11
N ALA A 242 11.62 -10.21 2.31
CA ALA A 242 12.06 -9.49 3.50
C ALA A 242 12.81 -10.41 4.46
N GLU A 243 13.73 -9.80 5.24
CA GLU A 243 14.44 -10.44 6.34
C GLU A 243 14.53 -9.46 7.52
N VAL A 244 14.32 -9.96 8.73
CA VAL A 244 14.66 -9.26 9.97
C VAL A 244 15.69 -10.09 10.73
N PHE A 245 16.88 -9.54 10.89
CA PHE A 245 17.99 -10.11 11.63
C PHE A 245 18.15 -9.41 12.98
N GLY A 246 18.36 -10.18 14.04
CA GLY A 246 18.55 -9.67 15.38
C GLY A 246 19.41 -10.55 16.25
N THR A 247 19.54 -10.18 17.52
CA THR A 247 20.48 -10.79 18.47
C THR A 247 20.20 -12.26 18.84
N LYS A 248 18.97 -12.75 18.54
CA LYS A 248 18.57 -14.13 18.83
C LYS A 248 18.35 -14.98 17.58
N GLY A 249 18.46 -14.38 16.39
CA GLY A 249 18.28 -15.07 15.12
C GLY A 249 17.71 -14.17 14.03
N ALA A 250 17.33 -14.79 12.94
CA ALA A 250 16.72 -14.13 11.81
C ALA A 250 15.42 -14.81 11.39
N ILE A 251 14.52 -14.03 10.79
CA ILE A 251 13.35 -14.53 10.09
C ILE A 251 13.31 -13.90 8.72
N ALA A 252 13.09 -14.71 7.68
CA ALA A 252 13.03 -14.26 6.30
C ALA A 252 11.86 -14.92 5.57
N ILE A 253 11.37 -14.23 4.52
CA ILE A 253 10.41 -14.77 3.57
C ILE A 253 11.00 -14.81 2.18
N SER A 254 10.59 -15.80 1.40
CA SER A 254 10.84 -15.93 -0.03
C SER A 254 9.58 -15.56 -0.82
N ASN A 255 9.72 -15.52 -2.15
CA ASN A 255 8.59 -15.31 -3.03
C ASN A 255 7.62 -16.49 -3.04
N ASP A 256 6.34 -16.20 -3.19
CA ASP A 256 5.33 -17.20 -3.49
C ASP A 256 5.38 -17.56 -4.98
N SER A 257 5.08 -18.81 -5.28
CA SER A 257 4.87 -19.36 -6.61
C SER A 257 3.58 -20.17 -6.63
N ASP A 258 3.05 -20.45 -7.82
CA ASP A 258 1.82 -21.26 -7.98
C ASP A 258 2.01 -22.71 -7.49
N SER A 259 3.25 -23.19 -7.54
CA SER A 259 3.62 -24.52 -7.08
C SER A 259 5.00 -24.51 -6.43
N ASN A 260 5.20 -25.35 -5.43
CA ASN A 260 6.52 -25.60 -4.82
C ASN A 260 7.24 -26.81 -5.46
N ALA A 261 6.78 -27.29 -6.60
CA ALA A 261 7.41 -28.41 -7.31
C ALA A 261 8.78 -28.00 -7.85
N VAL A 262 9.77 -28.86 -7.63
CA VAL A 262 11.14 -28.72 -8.12
C VAL A 262 11.50 -29.93 -8.98
N PHE A 263 11.83 -29.69 -10.25
CA PHE A 263 12.35 -30.70 -11.14
C PHE A 263 13.87 -30.80 -10.98
N SER A 264 14.38 -31.98 -10.65
CA SER A 264 15.81 -32.26 -10.57
C SER A 264 16.20 -33.27 -11.64
N GLY A 265 16.98 -32.84 -12.63
CA GLY A 265 17.45 -33.67 -13.73
C GLY A 265 18.97 -33.55 -13.93
N LYS A 266 19.49 -34.29 -14.91
CA LYS A 266 20.93 -34.31 -15.24
C LYS A 266 21.47 -32.93 -15.68
N ASP A 267 20.58 -32.05 -16.20
CA ASP A 267 20.96 -30.75 -16.75
C ASP A 267 20.76 -29.61 -15.74
N GLY A 268 20.29 -29.91 -14.51
CA GLY A 268 20.11 -28.93 -13.43
C GLY A 268 18.84 -29.12 -12.61
N VAL A 269 18.58 -28.11 -11.78
CA VAL A 269 17.40 -28.00 -10.93
C VAL A 269 16.55 -26.84 -11.40
N ILE A 270 15.27 -27.08 -11.67
CA ILE A 270 14.30 -26.08 -12.13
C ILE A 270 13.17 -26.01 -11.12
N ALA A 271 12.86 -24.80 -10.67
CA ALA A 271 11.73 -24.48 -9.81
C ALA A 271 10.79 -23.50 -10.53
N GLU A 272 9.55 -23.40 -10.06
CA GLU A 272 8.62 -22.40 -10.54
C GLU A 272 9.11 -20.97 -10.28
N LYS A 273 8.77 -20.04 -11.17
CA LYS A 273 9.00 -18.62 -11.01
C LYS A 273 8.09 -18.05 -9.92
N PRO A 274 8.46 -16.91 -9.31
CA PRO A 274 7.51 -16.11 -8.54
C PRO A 274 6.25 -15.80 -9.35
N MET A 275 5.12 -15.62 -8.67
CA MET A 275 3.89 -15.09 -9.27
C MET A 275 4.20 -13.82 -10.06
N PHE A 276 3.49 -13.60 -11.18
CA PHE A 276 3.90 -12.57 -12.13
C PHE A 276 3.76 -11.15 -11.59
N PHE A 277 2.64 -10.84 -10.89
CA PHE A 277 2.41 -9.48 -10.41
C PHE A 277 1.53 -9.43 -9.14
N PHE A 278 1.29 -8.22 -8.64
CA PHE A 278 0.58 -8.00 -7.38
C PHE A 278 -0.87 -8.53 -7.37
N LEU A 279 -1.54 -8.54 -8.53
CA LEU A 279 -2.90 -9.08 -8.65
C LEU A 279 -2.98 -10.60 -8.45
N GLU A 280 -1.91 -11.33 -8.70
CA GLU A 280 -1.82 -12.75 -8.40
C GLU A 280 -1.35 -12.97 -6.97
N ARG A 281 -0.32 -12.21 -6.58
CA ARG A 281 0.38 -12.36 -5.31
C ARG A 281 -0.43 -11.96 -4.08
N TYR A 282 -1.26 -10.91 -4.17
CA TYR A 282 -1.84 -10.28 -2.97
C TYR A 282 -3.36 -10.38 -2.86
N MET A 283 -4.06 -11.21 -3.64
CA MET A 283 -5.52 -11.29 -3.59
C MET A 283 -6.06 -11.65 -2.19
N ALA A 284 -5.38 -12.56 -1.47
CA ALA A 284 -5.75 -12.89 -0.10
C ALA A 284 -5.50 -11.73 0.89
N ALA A 285 -4.47 -10.93 0.64
CA ALA A 285 -4.16 -9.75 1.45
C ALA A 285 -5.20 -8.64 1.24
N TYR A 286 -5.61 -8.39 -0.01
CA TYR A 286 -6.69 -7.44 -0.32
C TYR A 286 -8.02 -7.83 0.33
N ALA A 287 -8.37 -9.10 0.33
CA ALA A 287 -9.58 -9.56 1.01
C ALA A 287 -9.47 -9.36 2.54
N ARG A 288 -8.33 -9.69 3.13
CA ARG A 288 -8.10 -9.58 4.57
C ARG A 288 -8.07 -8.12 5.04
N GLU A 289 -7.49 -7.19 4.28
CA GLU A 289 -7.45 -5.79 4.70
C GLU A 289 -8.84 -5.17 4.79
N ILE A 290 -9.76 -5.55 3.89
CA ILE A 290 -11.14 -5.09 3.96
C ILE A 290 -11.90 -5.82 5.08
N ASP A 291 -11.67 -7.10 5.29
CA ASP A 291 -12.28 -7.85 6.38
C ASP A 291 -11.90 -7.24 7.75
N GLU A 292 -10.61 -6.97 7.99
CA GLU A 292 -10.13 -6.35 9.23
C GLU A 292 -10.60 -4.87 9.37
N PHE A 293 -10.80 -4.13 8.27
CA PHE A 293 -11.43 -2.81 8.30
C PHE A 293 -12.89 -2.89 8.74
N VAL A 294 -13.65 -3.81 8.18
CA VAL A 294 -15.06 -4.06 8.54
C VAL A 294 -15.16 -4.51 10.01
N GLU A 295 -14.28 -5.41 10.46
CA GLU A 295 -14.22 -5.84 11.85
C GLU A 295 -13.91 -4.66 12.80
N ALA A 296 -13.02 -3.73 12.40
CA ALA A 296 -12.74 -2.53 13.19
C ALA A 296 -13.98 -1.63 13.35
N ILE A 297 -14.82 -1.53 12.32
CA ILE A 297 -16.09 -0.80 12.38
C ILE A 297 -17.09 -1.51 13.32
N VAL A 298 -17.31 -2.80 13.10
CA VAL A 298 -18.29 -3.61 13.86
C VAL A 298 -17.94 -3.63 15.35
N ASN A 299 -16.67 -3.82 15.68
CA ASN A 299 -16.19 -3.92 17.06
C ASN A 299 -15.81 -2.58 17.68
N ASN A 300 -15.90 -1.48 16.92
CA ASN A 300 -15.47 -0.14 17.31
C ASN A 300 -14.02 -0.09 17.82
N THR A 301 -13.11 -0.82 17.20
CA THR A 301 -11.68 -0.83 17.51
C THR A 301 -10.90 0.11 16.57
N GLU A 302 -9.62 0.34 16.85
CA GLU A 302 -8.72 1.02 15.91
C GLU A 302 -8.54 0.19 14.64
N THR A 303 -8.40 0.88 13.50
CA THR A 303 -8.06 0.23 12.22
C THR A 303 -6.59 -0.22 12.21
N PRO A 304 -6.29 -1.37 11.60
CA PRO A 304 -4.91 -1.90 11.54
C PRO A 304 -3.90 -0.95 10.88
N VAL A 305 -4.37 -0.11 9.96
CA VAL A 305 -3.56 0.89 9.24
C VAL A 305 -4.29 2.22 9.27
N ASN A 306 -4.02 3.03 10.26
CA ASN A 306 -4.73 4.30 10.47
C ASN A 306 -4.20 5.44 9.56
N ALA A 307 -4.81 6.61 9.64
CA ALA A 307 -4.44 7.76 8.80
C ALA A 307 -2.99 8.24 9.04
N ASN A 308 -2.46 8.12 10.27
CA ASN A 308 -1.06 8.46 10.55
C ASN A 308 -0.10 7.46 9.89
N ASP A 309 -0.47 6.19 9.79
CA ASP A 309 0.29 5.21 9.00
C ASP A 309 0.32 5.58 7.52
N GLY A 310 -0.70 6.29 7.02
CA GLY A 310 -0.70 6.85 5.67
C GLY A 310 0.26 8.03 5.48
N LEU A 311 0.45 8.85 6.53
CA LEU A 311 1.35 10.02 6.49
C LEU A 311 2.83 9.61 6.52
N GLN A 312 3.21 8.70 7.42
CA GLN A 312 4.64 8.42 7.67
C GLN A 312 5.39 7.92 6.42
N PRO A 313 4.88 6.98 5.60
CA PRO A 313 5.56 6.55 4.38
C PRO A 313 5.74 7.67 3.35
N VAL A 314 4.80 8.64 3.29
CA VAL A 314 4.92 9.82 2.42
C VAL A 314 6.09 10.71 2.89
N LEU A 315 6.21 10.97 4.20
CA LEU A 315 7.34 11.73 4.74
C LEU A 315 8.68 11.04 4.49
N ILE A 316 8.73 9.71 4.60
CA ILE A 316 9.92 8.92 4.29
C ILE A 316 10.24 8.99 2.80
N GLY A 317 9.23 8.92 1.93
CA GLY A 317 9.36 9.06 0.47
C GLY A 317 9.92 10.42 0.06
N LEU A 318 9.44 11.51 0.70
CA LEU A 318 9.98 12.86 0.50
C LEU A 318 11.45 12.96 0.94
N ALA A 319 11.81 12.34 2.08
CA ALA A 319 13.19 12.26 2.54
C ALA A 319 14.08 11.47 1.57
N ALA A 320 13.59 10.35 1.04
CA ALA A 320 14.31 9.52 0.08
C ALA A 320 14.54 10.28 -1.25
N LYS A 321 13.50 10.94 -1.77
CA LYS A 321 13.61 11.77 -2.96
C LYS A 321 14.66 12.87 -2.78
N LYS A 322 14.56 13.63 -1.70
CA LYS A 322 15.50 14.70 -1.37
C LYS A 322 16.92 14.16 -1.20
N SER A 323 17.09 13.02 -0.52
CA SER A 323 18.39 12.38 -0.35
C SER A 323 19.00 11.96 -1.68
N CYS A 324 18.21 11.40 -2.58
CA CYS A 324 18.64 11.01 -3.92
C CYS A 324 19.07 12.22 -4.76
N GLU A 325 18.33 13.32 -4.70
CA GLU A 325 18.61 14.57 -5.44
C GLU A 325 19.84 15.30 -4.88
N GLU A 326 20.02 15.34 -3.56
CA GLU A 326 21.12 16.09 -2.91
C GLU A 326 22.37 15.23 -2.63
N GLY A 327 22.32 13.92 -2.81
CA GLY A 327 23.44 13.00 -2.57
C GLY A 327 23.89 12.93 -1.11
N ARG A 328 22.99 13.17 -0.16
CA ARG A 328 23.27 13.15 1.29
C ARG A 328 22.17 12.48 2.11
N PRO A 329 22.45 12.04 3.34
CA PRO A 329 21.41 11.64 4.29
C PRO A 329 20.46 12.81 4.59
N VAL A 330 19.16 12.47 4.75
CA VAL A 330 18.09 13.41 5.12
C VAL A 330 17.34 12.87 6.33
N THR A 331 17.22 13.66 7.39
CA THR A 331 16.49 13.26 8.59
C THR A 331 14.99 13.51 8.44
N LEU A 332 14.17 12.67 9.08
CA LEU A 332 12.72 12.87 9.13
C LEU A 332 12.36 14.18 9.87
N ALA A 333 13.19 14.62 10.83
CA ALA A 333 13.03 15.91 11.49
C ALA A 333 13.15 17.09 10.51
N GLU A 334 14.07 17.01 9.52
CA GLU A 334 14.21 18.02 8.47
C GLU A 334 12.93 18.11 7.61
N ILE A 335 12.37 16.97 7.22
CA ILE A 335 11.12 16.93 6.45
C ILE A 335 9.94 17.42 7.29
N LYS A 336 9.77 16.90 8.51
CA LYS A 336 8.68 17.32 9.41
C LYS A 336 8.68 18.83 9.67
N LYS A 337 9.85 19.42 9.89
CA LYS A 337 9.99 20.88 10.08
C LYS A 337 9.49 21.67 8.88
N ALA A 338 9.70 21.19 7.66
CA ALA A 338 9.23 21.87 6.44
C ALA A 338 7.69 21.93 6.35
N TYR A 339 6.98 21.02 7.02
CA TYR A 339 5.51 20.93 7.06
C TYR A 339 4.90 21.27 8.43
N ASN A 340 5.67 21.86 9.35
CA ASN A 340 5.22 22.21 10.70
C ASN A 340 4.59 21.02 11.47
N LEU A 341 5.25 19.84 11.39
CA LEU A 341 4.88 18.60 12.07
C LEU A 341 5.80 18.31 13.27
#